data_d27ba8c347213392c222e7fd196d98e7
#
_entry.id   d27ba8c347213392c222e7fd196d98e7
#
_cell.length_a   1.000
_cell.length_b   1.000
_cell.length_c   1.000
_cell.angle_alpha   90.00
_cell.angle_beta   90.00
_cell.angle_gamma   90.00
#
_symmetry.space_group_name_H-M   'P 1'
#
loop_
_entity.id
_entity.type
_entity.pdbx_description
1 polymer ?
#
loop_
_entity_poly.entity_id
_entity_poly.type
_entity_poly.pdbx_seq_one_letter_code
_entity_poly.pdbx_strand_id
1 'polypeptide(L)'
;GLQKPEVVALADWIAAPILPGTPTKAQAEFLAKLDQTPDNELAKVIGENAGLDNSLDEALHRPHYILRQIIAGRLKDQNVINEHYKKVDGTSFAAPIVTSVVAQLLEANPALTPQLIKRILIQTAVRLHNVEVDRQGWGEIKPKAAVDRALSLKHS
;
A
#
# COMPACT_ATOMS: atom_id res chain seq x y z
N GLY A 1 16.02 17.07 22.64
CA GLY A 1 16.00 16.45 21.30
C GLY A 1 14.71 16.75 20.58
N LEU A 2 14.74 16.81 19.26
CA LEU A 2 13.52 16.96 18.45
C LEU A 2 12.72 15.67 18.54
N GLN A 3 11.47 15.76 19.01
CA GLN A 3 10.57 14.61 19.02
C GLN A 3 10.14 14.28 17.60
N LYS A 4 10.20 13.00 17.24
CA LYS A 4 9.79 12.44 15.95
C LYS A 4 8.90 11.21 16.18
N PRO A 5 7.92 10.95 15.32
CA PRO A 5 7.54 11.74 14.12
C PRO A 5 6.79 13.03 14.50
N GLU A 6 6.78 14.06 13.62
CA GLU A 6 5.88 15.20 13.79
C GLU A 6 4.44 14.87 13.46
N VAL A 7 4.25 14.12 12.36
CA VAL A 7 2.94 13.65 11.89
C VAL A 7 3.07 12.24 11.33
N VAL A 8 1.96 11.54 11.21
CA VAL A 8 1.88 10.23 10.56
C VAL A 8 0.92 10.28 9.36
N ALA A 9 1.06 9.32 8.44
CA ALA A 9 0.14 9.10 7.34
C ALA A 9 -0.23 7.63 7.28
N LEU A 10 -1.46 7.33 6.83
CA LEU A 10 -1.91 5.97 6.62
C LEU A 10 -1.06 5.32 5.51
N ALA A 11 -0.39 4.22 5.84
CA ALA A 11 0.45 3.47 4.91
C ALA A 11 0.30 1.96 5.12
N ASP A 12 -0.92 1.55 5.40
CA ASP A 12 -1.36 0.17 5.54
C ASP A 12 -2.21 -0.22 4.34
N TRP A 13 -2.01 -1.42 3.79
CA TRP A 13 -2.77 -1.95 2.66
C TRP A 13 -2.73 -1.10 1.38
N ILE A 14 -1.61 -0.43 1.14
CA ILE A 14 -1.41 0.40 -0.07
C ILE A 14 -1.23 -0.52 -1.28
N ALA A 15 -2.01 -0.28 -2.34
CA ALA A 15 -1.80 -0.94 -3.63
C ALA A 15 -0.52 -0.40 -4.29
N ALA A 16 0.51 -1.23 -4.35
CA ALA A 16 1.78 -0.89 -4.98
C ALA A 16 2.02 -1.73 -6.23
N PRO A 17 2.62 -1.16 -7.29
CA PRO A 17 3.00 -1.91 -8.47
C PRO A 17 4.09 -2.94 -8.15
N ILE A 18 4.00 -4.11 -8.78
CA ILE A 18 5.02 -5.16 -8.68
C ILE A 18 6.07 -4.91 -9.75
N LEU A 19 7.35 -4.88 -9.35
CA LEU A 19 8.45 -4.62 -10.27
C LEU A 19 8.55 -5.73 -11.34
N PRO A 20 8.51 -5.38 -12.63
CA PRO A 20 8.67 -6.34 -13.74
C PRO A 20 10.00 -7.10 -13.66
N GLY A 21 10.01 -8.36 -14.13
CA GLY A 21 11.21 -9.19 -14.16
C GLY A 21 11.66 -9.75 -12.81
N THR A 22 10.85 -9.62 -11.77
CA THR A 22 11.14 -10.18 -10.44
C THR A 22 10.41 -11.52 -10.21
N PRO A 23 10.94 -12.40 -9.33
CA PRO A 23 10.23 -13.61 -8.91
C PRO A 23 8.85 -13.31 -8.33
N THR A 24 8.70 -12.21 -7.60
CA THR A 24 7.40 -11.75 -7.06
C THR A 24 6.41 -11.46 -8.19
N LYS A 25 6.86 -10.88 -9.30
CA LYS A 25 6.01 -10.61 -10.47
C LYS A 25 5.55 -11.90 -11.13
N ALA A 26 6.48 -12.83 -11.38
CA ALA A 26 6.16 -14.13 -11.96
C ALA A 26 5.14 -14.91 -11.10
N GLN A 27 5.31 -14.89 -9.78
CA GLN A 27 4.40 -15.55 -8.86
C GLN A 27 3.02 -14.88 -8.82
N ALA A 28 2.95 -13.53 -8.85
CA ALA A 28 1.69 -12.81 -8.89
C ALA A 28 0.92 -13.06 -10.18
N GLU A 29 1.60 -13.09 -11.33
CA GLU A 29 1.01 -13.44 -12.64
C GLU A 29 0.45 -14.86 -12.64
N PHE A 30 1.22 -15.81 -12.10
CA PHE A 30 0.79 -17.19 -12.00
C PHE A 30 -0.46 -17.35 -11.11
N LEU A 31 -0.45 -16.78 -9.89
CA LEU A 31 -1.60 -16.84 -8.99
C LEU A 31 -2.83 -16.13 -9.55
N ALA A 32 -2.67 -14.97 -10.16
CA ALA A 32 -3.77 -14.23 -10.79
C ALA A 32 -4.35 -15.01 -11.99
N LYS A 33 -3.51 -15.66 -12.78
CA LYS A 33 -3.94 -16.56 -13.88
C LYS A 33 -4.75 -17.73 -13.33
N LEU A 34 -4.26 -18.39 -12.27
CA LEU A 34 -4.96 -19.53 -11.66
C LEU A 34 -6.32 -19.14 -11.07
N ASP A 35 -6.43 -17.95 -10.49
CA ASP A 35 -7.70 -17.44 -9.94
C ASP A 35 -8.80 -17.35 -11.02
N GLN A 36 -8.42 -16.99 -12.26
CA GLN A 36 -9.31 -16.87 -13.40
C GLN A 36 -9.46 -18.16 -14.22
N THR A 37 -8.62 -19.18 -13.95
CA THR A 37 -8.62 -20.44 -14.71
C THR A 37 -9.84 -21.29 -14.31
N PRO A 38 -10.60 -21.91 -15.26
CA PRO A 38 -11.66 -22.88 -14.94
C PRO A 38 -11.15 -24.08 -14.14
N ASP A 39 -11.99 -24.66 -13.28
CA ASP A 39 -11.61 -25.74 -12.37
C ASP A 39 -11.03 -26.96 -13.07
N ASN A 40 -11.58 -27.33 -14.22
CA ASN A 40 -11.11 -28.47 -15.01
C ASN A 40 -9.74 -28.26 -15.67
N GLU A 41 -9.23 -27.04 -15.72
CA GLU A 41 -7.94 -26.68 -16.31
C GLU A 41 -6.85 -26.38 -15.25
N LEU A 42 -7.24 -26.26 -13.96
CA LEU A 42 -6.31 -25.88 -12.91
C LEU A 42 -5.09 -26.79 -12.83
N ALA A 43 -5.30 -28.12 -12.79
CA ALA A 43 -4.21 -29.08 -12.67
C ALA A 43 -3.25 -29.00 -13.88
N LYS A 44 -3.77 -28.76 -15.07
CA LYS A 44 -2.96 -28.57 -16.29
C LYS A 44 -2.10 -27.31 -16.16
N VAL A 45 -2.71 -26.17 -15.81
CA VAL A 45 -1.97 -24.91 -15.70
C VAL A 45 -0.92 -24.95 -14.58
N ILE A 46 -1.22 -25.60 -13.45
CA ILE A 46 -0.23 -25.80 -12.38
C ILE A 46 0.94 -26.64 -12.88
N GLY A 47 0.68 -27.77 -13.52
CA GLY A 47 1.73 -28.66 -14.04
C GLY A 47 2.62 -28.02 -15.11
N GLU A 48 2.06 -27.19 -15.99
CA GLU A 48 2.82 -26.42 -16.98
C GLU A 48 3.72 -25.34 -16.37
N ASN A 49 3.48 -24.96 -15.12
CA ASN A 49 4.21 -23.93 -14.36
C ASN A 49 4.84 -24.48 -13.09
N ALA A 50 5.19 -25.77 -13.06
CA ALA A 50 5.80 -26.42 -11.91
C ALA A 50 7.06 -25.68 -11.44
N GLY A 51 7.24 -25.57 -10.13
CA GLY A 51 8.34 -24.86 -9.49
C GLY A 51 8.05 -23.39 -9.14
N LEU A 52 6.91 -22.82 -9.57
CA LEU A 52 6.51 -21.48 -9.17
C LEU A 52 5.88 -21.42 -7.78
N ASP A 53 5.20 -22.50 -7.37
CA ASP A 53 4.63 -22.59 -6.00
C ASP A 53 4.59 -24.05 -5.52
N ASN A 54 5.47 -24.39 -4.59
CA ASN A 54 5.63 -25.75 -4.07
C ASN A 54 4.31 -26.28 -3.47
N SER A 55 3.52 -25.46 -2.81
CA SER A 55 2.24 -25.89 -2.22
C SER A 55 1.22 -26.34 -3.26
N LEU A 56 1.22 -25.69 -4.42
CA LEU A 56 0.36 -26.06 -5.55
C LEU A 56 0.91 -27.28 -6.29
N ASP A 57 2.23 -27.40 -6.44
CA ASP A 57 2.87 -28.56 -7.05
C ASP A 57 2.58 -29.85 -6.24
N GLU A 58 2.71 -29.78 -4.92
CA GLU A 58 2.39 -30.90 -4.01
C GLU A 58 0.90 -31.27 -4.03
N ALA A 59 0.04 -30.28 -4.30
CA ALA A 59 -1.40 -30.47 -4.35
C ALA A 59 -1.95 -30.81 -5.74
N LEU A 60 -1.11 -30.96 -6.78
CA LEU A 60 -1.51 -31.09 -8.19
C LEU A 60 -2.61 -32.14 -8.44
N HIS A 61 -2.54 -33.26 -7.70
CA HIS A 61 -3.49 -34.37 -7.84
C HIS A 61 -4.69 -34.31 -6.88
N ARG A 62 -4.82 -33.22 -6.12
CA ARG A 62 -5.95 -33.02 -5.20
C ARG A 62 -7.19 -32.53 -5.96
N PRO A 63 -8.39 -32.73 -5.41
CA PRO A 63 -9.63 -32.19 -5.98
C PRO A 63 -9.55 -30.69 -6.19
N HIS A 64 -10.19 -30.18 -7.24
CA HIS A 64 -10.15 -28.77 -7.62
C HIS A 64 -10.55 -27.79 -6.48
N TYR A 65 -11.47 -28.17 -5.60
CA TYR A 65 -11.86 -27.33 -4.47
C TYR A 65 -10.70 -27.14 -3.45
N ILE A 66 -9.81 -28.13 -3.31
CA ILE A 66 -8.59 -27.99 -2.49
C ILE A 66 -7.60 -27.06 -3.19
N LEU A 67 -7.41 -27.19 -4.50
CA LEU A 67 -6.56 -26.26 -5.27
C LEU A 67 -7.06 -24.82 -5.14
N ARG A 68 -8.39 -24.58 -5.22
CA ARG A 68 -8.99 -23.26 -4.99
C ARG A 68 -8.71 -22.69 -3.60
N GLN A 69 -8.80 -23.52 -2.57
CA GLN A 69 -8.47 -23.08 -1.21
C GLN A 69 -6.99 -22.68 -1.08
N ILE A 70 -6.08 -23.44 -1.69
CA ILE A 70 -4.65 -23.11 -1.69
C ILE A 70 -4.41 -21.82 -2.48
N ILE A 71 -4.98 -21.68 -3.67
CA ILE A 71 -4.84 -20.47 -4.50
C ILE A 71 -5.32 -19.23 -3.73
N ALA A 72 -6.52 -19.29 -3.12
CA ALA A 72 -7.07 -18.19 -2.34
C ALA A 72 -6.20 -17.86 -1.11
N GLY A 73 -5.68 -18.87 -0.43
CA GLY A 73 -4.72 -18.72 0.66
C GLY A 73 -3.45 -18.03 0.19
N ARG A 74 -2.84 -18.49 -0.91
CA ARG A 74 -1.61 -17.90 -1.46
C ARG A 74 -1.79 -16.46 -1.91
N LEU A 75 -2.89 -16.12 -2.60
CA LEU A 75 -3.22 -14.75 -2.97
C LEU A 75 -3.31 -13.83 -1.76
N LYS A 76 -3.95 -14.31 -0.68
CA LYS A 76 -4.07 -13.59 0.59
C LYS A 76 -2.71 -13.43 1.29
N ASP A 77 -1.95 -14.53 1.47
CA ASP A 77 -0.69 -14.53 2.20
C ASP A 77 0.37 -13.67 1.52
N GLN A 78 0.36 -13.63 0.19
CA GLN A 78 1.27 -12.79 -0.59
C GLN A 78 0.74 -11.39 -0.87
N ASN A 79 -0.47 -11.07 -0.36
CA ASN A 79 -1.12 -9.78 -0.58
C ASN A 79 -1.31 -9.41 -2.06
N VAL A 80 -1.43 -10.39 -2.96
CA VAL A 80 -1.63 -10.16 -4.39
C VAL A 80 -3.03 -9.61 -4.65
N ILE A 81 -3.12 -8.49 -5.37
CA ILE A 81 -4.38 -7.89 -5.83
C ILE A 81 -4.68 -8.41 -7.23
N ASN A 82 -3.69 -8.35 -8.11
CA ASN A 82 -3.71 -8.87 -9.47
C ASN A 82 -2.27 -9.08 -9.97
N GLU A 83 -2.10 -9.40 -11.23
CA GLU A 83 -0.80 -9.61 -11.85
C GLU A 83 0.17 -8.42 -11.76
N HIS A 84 -0.35 -7.19 -11.58
CA HIS A 84 0.44 -5.95 -11.58
C HIS A 84 0.60 -5.31 -10.20
N TYR A 85 -0.29 -5.62 -9.25
CA TYR A 85 -0.38 -4.94 -7.96
C TYR A 85 -0.46 -5.90 -6.80
N LYS A 86 0.20 -5.52 -5.71
CA LYS A 86 0.07 -6.17 -4.39
C LYS A 86 -0.14 -5.12 -3.30
N LYS A 87 -0.71 -5.55 -2.19
CA LYS A 87 -0.79 -4.70 -0.99
C LYS A 87 0.55 -4.69 -0.27
N VAL A 88 0.96 -3.52 0.17
CA VAL A 88 2.20 -3.30 0.92
C VAL A 88 1.95 -2.39 2.11
N ASP A 89 2.79 -2.53 3.13
CA ASP A 89 2.73 -1.76 4.37
C ASP A 89 4.12 -1.20 4.67
N GLY A 90 4.16 -0.09 5.38
CA GLY A 90 5.41 0.42 5.91
C GLY A 90 5.53 1.94 5.87
N THR A 91 6.35 2.47 6.76
CA THR A 91 6.66 3.90 6.86
C THR A 91 7.28 4.46 5.57
N SER A 92 7.94 3.61 4.76
CA SER A 92 8.46 3.96 3.43
C SER A 92 7.35 4.35 2.44
N PHE A 93 6.11 3.92 2.67
CA PHE A 93 4.94 4.32 1.88
C PHE A 93 4.20 5.50 2.49
N ALA A 94 4.35 5.75 3.80
CA ALA A 94 3.82 6.95 4.46
C ALA A 94 4.55 8.22 4.01
N ALA A 95 5.86 8.17 3.85
CA ALA A 95 6.67 9.32 3.47
C ALA A 95 6.27 9.93 2.12
N PRO A 96 6.11 9.18 1.01
CA PRO A 96 5.63 9.74 -0.25
C PRO A 96 4.20 10.28 -0.18
N ILE A 97 3.32 9.75 0.68
CA ILE A 97 1.99 10.31 0.91
C ILE A 97 2.11 11.72 1.49
N VAL A 98 2.94 11.91 2.53
CA VAL A 98 3.21 13.24 3.09
C VAL A 98 3.84 14.16 2.04
N THR A 99 4.78 13.66 1.24
CA THR A 99 5.43 14.43 0.16
C THR A 99 4.39 14.88 -0.89
N SER A 100 3.44 14.02 -1.26
CA SER A 100 2.34 14.37 -2.16
C SER A 100 1.47 15.50 -1.59
N VAL A 101 1.16 15.45 -0.30
CA VAL A 101 0.41 16.54 0.36
C VAL A 101 1.21 17.83 0.34
N VAL A 102 2.53 17.79 0.61
CA VAL A 102 3.40 18.98 0.52
C VAL A 102 3.39 19.58 -0.89
N ALA A 103 3.44 18.75 -1.94
CA ALA A 103 3.34 19.22 -3.32
C ALA A 103 2.01 19.95 -3.58
N GLN A 104 0.89 19.41 -3.09
CA GLN A 104 -0.42 20.04 -3.19
C GLN A 104 -0.49 21.38 -2.42
N LEU A 105 0.16 21.48 -1.25
CA LEU A 105 0.25 22.74 -0.50
C LEU A 105 1.00 23.82 -1.30
N LEU A 106 2.11 23.46 -1.95
CA LEU A 106 2.89 24.35 -2.79
C LEU A 106 2.17 24.75 -4.07
N GLU A 107 1.39 23.85 -4.67
CA GLU A 107 0.52 24.16 -5.80
C GLU A 107 -0.58 25.15 -5.40
N ALA A 108 -1.22 24.95 -4.25
CA ALA A 108 -2.25 25.83 -3.71
C ALA A 108 -1.68 27.22 -3.36
N ASN A 109 -0.49 27.29 -2.76
CA ASN A 109 0.18 28.52 -2.36
C ASN A 109 1.71 28.40 -2.53
N PRO A 110 2.27 28.81 -3.67
CA PRO A 110 3.71 28.75 -3.96
C PRO A 110 4.60 29.59 -3.03
N ALA A 111 4.03 30.53 -2.26
CA ALA A 111 4.78 31.37 -1.33
C ALA A 111 5.05 30.71 0.02
N LEU A 112 4.58 29.48 0.25
CA LEU A 112 4.80 28.78 1.50
C LEU A 112 6.27 28.42 1.71
N THR A 113 6.78 28.76 2.89
CA THR A 113 8.11 28.31 3.34
C THR A 113 8.04 26.91 3.95
N PRO A 114 9.16 26.16 4.03
CA PRO A 114 9.19 24.87 4.70
C PRO A 114 8.66 24.90 6.13
N GLN A 115 8.91 25.99 6.87
CA GLN A 115 8.43 26.19 8.24
C GLN A 115 6.90 26.33 8.28
N LEU A 116 6.31 27.07 7.33
CA LEU A 116 4.85 27.22 7.23
C LEU A 116 4.19 25.91 6.82
N ILE A 117 4.78 25.16 5.86
CA ILE A 117 4.28 23.85 5.46
C ILE A 117 4.23 22.91 6.67
N LYS A 118 5.33 22.81 7.40
CA LYS A 118 5.40 21.99 8.63
C LYS A 118 4.32 22.41 9.64
N ARG A 119 4.16 23.72 9.83
CA ARG A 119 3.14 24.26 10.75
C ARG A 119 1.73 23.92 10.31
N ILE A 120 1.43 24.01 9.02
CA ILE A 120 0.12 23.64 8.45
C ILE A 120 -0.15 22.15 8.72
N LEU A 121 0.79 21.27 8.39
CA LEU A 121 0.63 19.82 8.61
C LEU A 121 0.35 19.51 10.07
N ILE A 122 1.09 20.12 11.00
CA ILE A 122 0.91 19.92 12.45
C ILE A 122 -0.46 20.46 12.93
N GLN A 123 -0.86 21.64 12.47
CA GLN A 123 -2.11 22.29 12.91
C GLN A 123 -3.37 21.60 12.39
N THR A 124 -3.27 20.92 11.25
CA THR A 124 -4.39 20.25 10.60
C THR A 124 -4.41 18.73 10.84
N ALA A 125 -3.39 18.19 11.49
CA ALA A 125 -3.34 16.78 11.87
C ALA A 125 -4.39 16.44 12.92
N VAL A 126 -4.88 15.21 12.91
CA VAL A 126 -5.85 14.70 13.88
C VAL A 126 -5.23 13.55 14.66
N ARG A 127 -5.26 13.65 15.98
CA ARG A 127 -4.72 12.62 16.86
C ARG A 127 -5.48 11.32 16.74
N LEU A 128 -4.74 10.23 16.67
CA LEU A 128 -5.29 8.87 16.72
C LEU A 128 -5.62 8.49 18.16
N HIS A 129 -6.79 7.93 18.39
CA HIS A 129 -7.19 7.43 19.71
C HIS A 129 -6.32 6.24 20.12
N ASN A 130 -5.97 6.19 21.41
CA ASN A 130 -5.20 5.10 22.02
C ASN A 130 -3.80 4.86 21.41
N VAL A 131 -3.22 5.88 20.76
CA VAL A 131 -1.85 5.86 20.28
C VAL A 131 -1.04 6.88 21.07
N GLU A 132 0.13 6.46 21.57
CA GLU A 132 1.04 7.33 22.34
C GLU A 132 1.57 8.48 21.48
N VAL A 133 1.85 9.63 22.10
CA VAL A 133 2.27 10.86 21.39
C VAL A 133 3.61 10.68 20.69
N ASP A 134 4.54 9.96 21.28
CA ASP A 134 5.85 9.65 20.70
C ASP A 134 5.79 8.70 19.48
N ARG A 135 4.67 8.02 19.30
CA ARG A 135 4.41 7.18 18.12
C ARG A 135 3.66 7.91 16.98
N GLN A 136 2.89 8.94 17.27
CA GLN A 136 2.06 9.66 16.30
C GLN A 136 2.41 11.14 16.13
N GLY A 137 3.17 11.74 17.08
CA GLY A 137 3.40 13.17 17.12
C GLY A 137 2.10 13.95 17.31
N TRP A 138 1.79 14.84 16.34
CA TRP A 138 0.53 15.60 16.32
C TRP A 138 -0.64 14.85 15.74
N GLY A 139 -0.39 13.67 15.16
CA GLY A 139 -1.41 12.77 14.63
C GLY A 139 -1.34 12.57 13.12
N GLU A 140 -2.42 12.03 12.57
CA GLU A 140 -2.56 11.72 11.16
C GLU A 140 -2.80 12.98 10.34
N ILE A 141 -2.09 13.15 9.22
CA ILE A 141 -2.30 14.25 8.29
C ILE A 141 -3.70 14.20 7.69
N LYS A 142 -4.29 15.38 7.47
CA LYS A 142 -5.58 15.55 6.78
C LYS A 142 -5.37 16.41 5.53
N PRO A 143 -5.15 15.81 4.35
CA PRO A 143 -4.77 16.51 3.13
C PRO A 143 -5.69 17.67 2.78
N LYS A 144 -7.01 17.44 2.79
CA LYS A 144 -7.99 18.50 2.49
C LYS A 144 -7.87 19.69 3.44
N ALA A 145 -7.84 19.44 4.75
CA ALA A 145 -7.72 20.51 5.74
C ALA A 145 -6.41 21.30 5.59
N ALA A 146 -5.31 20.60 5.26
CA ALA A 146 -4.02 21.21 5.02
C ALA A 146 -4.06 22.13 3.78
N VAL A 147 -4.65 21.69 2.66
CA VAL A 147 -4.79 22.47 1.44
C VAL A 147 -5.71 23.67 1.67
N ASP A 148 -6.85 23.51 2.33
CA ASP A 148 -7.77 24.61 2.67
C ASP A 148 -7.04 25.67 3.51
N ARG A 149 -6.18 25.26 4.45
CA ARG A 149 -5.36 26.17 5.25
C ARG A 149 -4.31 26.91 4.40
N ALA A 150 -3.66 26.22 3.47
CA ALA A 150 -2.70 26.83 2.55
C ALA A 150 -3.34 27.91 1.67
N LEU A 151 -4.54 27.64 1.15
CA LEU A 151 -5.33 28.61 0.37
C LEU A 151 -5.71 29.83 1.20
N SER A 152 -6.13 29.65 2.46
CA SER A 152 -6.49 30.77 3.34
C SER A 152 -5.33 31.73 3.60
N LEU A 153 -4.10 31.24 3.58
CA LEU A 153 -2.88 32.04 3.77
C LEU A 153 -2.41 32.75 2.49
N LYS A 154 -2.97 32.42 1.32
CA LYS A 154 -2.65 33.08 0.06
C LYS A 154 -3.33 34.44 -0.06
N HIS A 155 -4.42 34.65 0.65
CA HIS A 155 -5.26 35.85 0.60
C HIS A 155 -5.10 36.75 1.84
N SER A 156 -4.12 36.41 2.71
CA SER A 156 -3.76 37.21 3.89
C SER A 156 -2.45 37.95 3.66
#